data_17e8d4d88e241e64699680e5e43bd3b8
#
_entry.id   17e8d4d88e241e64699680e5e43bd3b8
#
_cell.length_a   1.000
_cell.length_b   1.000
_cell.length_c   1.000
_cell.angle_alpha   90.00
_cell.angle_beta   90.00
_cell.angle_gamma   90.00
#
_symmetry.space_group_name_H-M   'P 1'
#
loop_
_entity.id
_entity.type
_entity.pdbx_description
1 polymer ?
#
loop_
_entity_poly.entity_id
_entity_poly.type
_entity_poly.pdbx_seq_one_letter_code
_entity_poly.pdbx_strand_id
1 'polypeptide(L)'
;MTISILGAGAWGTAIAISLSDKQDVILWTRNKTTFESINRTRESDKLLGCRISDSVSVKLAIGEVVNASTIIIAVPTQSLRQVCQQLHDCGLKKDIAIILACKGIERSTLKLPSEIVNEVLPNNQVAIFSGPSFAIEVAKKLPYSMVLACQNSALGSKLISELQQENIKLYFSRDIIGVQICAALKNVFAIACGIILSKKLGCNAHAALTTNSINEVKALYLAKTGNANIDTLLGPACLGDLVMTCTSLNSRNLSFGFKIGSSNDSFDVQQILSEGKSVTEGFSTAQSAFNLAEKLKIKMPICEAVYRLLYESVSIEDTISALVN
;
A
#
# COMPACT_ATOMS: atom_id res chain seq x y z
N MET A 1 20.12 0.98 16.87
CA MET A 1 18.68 0.89 17.13
C MET A 1 18.10 -0.14 16.17
N THR A 2 17.30 -1.10 16.65
CA THR A 2 16.80 -2.19 15.83
C THR A 2 15.39 -1.90 15.31
N ILE A 3 15.19 -2.01 14.01
CA ILE A 3 13.88 -1.88 13.36
C ILE A 3 13.50 -3.24 12.77
N SER A 4 12.32 -3.74 13.13
CA SER A 4 11.77 -4.95 12.52
C SER A 4 10.81 -4.61 11.40
N ILE A 5 10.98 -5.22 10.22
CA ILE A 5 10.13 -5.05 9.05
C ILE A 5 9.40 -6.37 8.79
N LEU A 6 8.09 -6.36 8.90
CA LEU A 6 7.24 -7.52 8.71
C LEU A 6 6.70 -7.56 7.28
N GLY A 7 7.19 -8.52 6.50
CA GLY A 7 6.82 -8.73 5.10
C GLY A 7 7.98 -8.53 4.12
N ALA A 8 8.63 -9.62 3.70
CA ALA A 8 9.69 -9.62 2.68
C ALA A 8 9.12 -9.61 1.24
N GLY A 9 8.06 -8.83 1.00
CA GLY A 9 7.62 -8.45 -0.33
C GLY A 9 8.52 -7.37 -0.93
N ALA A 10 8.27 -6.93 -2.18
CA ALA A 10 9.08 -5.91 -2.83
C ALA A 10 9.24 -4.65 -1.96
N TRP A 11 8.14 -4.16 -1.38
CA TRP A 11 8.15 -2.93 -0.58
C TRP A 11 8.89 -3.10 0.76
N GLY A 12 8.60 -4.14 1.54
CA GLY A 12 9.30 -4.37 2.80
C GLY A 12 10.79 -4.66 2.61
N THR A 13 11.17 -5.36 1.53
CA THR A 13 12.58 -5.56 1.16
C THR A 13 13.26 -4.24 0.79
N ALA A 14 12.59 -3.37 0.04
CA ALA A 14 13.13 -2.06 -0.31
C ALA A 14 13.35 -1.16 0.91
N ILE A 15 12.40 -1.16 1.88
CA ILE A 15 12.57 -0.46 3.15
C ILE A 15 13.77 -1.04 3.92
N ALA A 16 13.92 -2.37 3.97
CA ALA A 16 15.03 -3.01 4.65
C ALA A 16 16.39 -2.61 4.06
N ILE A 17 16.50 -2.59 2.74
CA ILE A 17 17.71 -2.12 2.03
C ILE A 17 17.97 -0.65 2.35
N SER A 18 16.95 0.20 2.28
CA SER A 18 17.09 1.64 2.52
C SER A 18 17.54 1.96 3.95
N LEU A 19 17.01 1.26 4.96
CA LEU A 19 17.32 1.54 6.37
C LEU A 19 18.61 0.88 6.86
N SER A 20 19.09 -0.17 6.22
CA SER A 20 20.22 -0.97 6.67
C SER A 20 21.58 -0.25 6.66
N ASP A 21 21.68 0.92 6.05
CA ASP A 21 22.90 1.75 6.11
C ASP A 21 23.10 2.42 7.47
N LYS A 22 22.02 2.67 8.22
CA LYS A 22 22.05 3.43 9.49
C LYS A 22 21.44 2.69 10.68
N GLN A 23 20.73 1.60 10.43
CA GLN A 23 19.97 0.87 11.44
C GLN A 23 20.26 -0.63 11.39
N ASP A 24 20.15 -1.30 12.54
CA ASP A 24 20.04 -2.75 12.58
C ASP A 24 18.65 -3.15 12.11
N VAL A 25 18.57 -3.91 11.04
CA VAL A 25 17.28 -4.27 10.43
C VAL A 25 17.03 -5.76 10.54
N ILE A 26 15.85 -6.12 11.03
CA ILE A 26 15.29 -7.46 10.98
C ILE A 26 14.21 -7.50 9.92
N LEU A 27 14.35 -8.34 8.91
CA LEU A 27 13.36 -8.58 7.88
C LEU A 27 12.65 -9.92 8.13
N TRP A 28 11.36 -9.87 8.46
CA TRP A 28 10.57 -11.07 8.69
C TRP A 28 9.78 -11.49 7.45
N THR A 29 9.75 -12.80 7.23
CA THR A 29 8.86 -13.42 6.23
C THR A 29 8.24 -14.70 6.79
N ARG A 30 6.96 -14.95 6.50
CA ARG A 30 6.31 -16.22 6.80
C ARG A 30 6.64 -17.33 5.79
N ASN A 31 7.23 -16.96 4.64
CA ASN A 31 7.53 -17.90 3.56
C ASN A 31 8.93 -18.46 3.71
N LYS A 32 9.01 -19.77 3.95
CA LYS A 32 10.28 -20.49 4.14
C LYS A 32 11.19 -20.39 2.91
N THR A 33 10.63 -20.53 1.70
CA THR A 33 11.41 -20.42 0.45
C THR A 33 12.04 -19.03 0.30
N THR A 34 11.27 -17.96 0.59
CA THR A 34 11.81 -16.58 0.57
C THR A 34 12.90 -16.40 1.62
N PHE A 35 12.72 -16.94 2.83
CA PHE A 35 13.72 -16.90 3.90
C PHE A 35 15.03 -17.58 3.48
N GLU A 36 14.94 -18.79 2.97
CA GLU A 36 16.12 -19.58 2.52
C GLU A 36 16.81 -18.90 1.33
N SER A 37 16.03 -18.40 0.36
CA SER A 37 16.58 -17.68 -0.81
C SER A 37 17.35 -16.44 -0.40
N ILE A 38 16.76 -15.56 0.42
CA ILE A 38 17.43 -14.32 0.85
C ILE A 38 18.69 -14.62 1.67
N ASN A 39 18.66 -15.60 2.57
CA ASN A 39 19.83 -15.95 3.35
C ASN A 39 20.97 -16.50 2.50
N ARG A 40 20.67 -17.23 1.43
CA ARG A 40 21.67 -17.83 0.52
C ARG A 40 22.22 -16.82 -0.48
N THR A 41 21.33 -16.02 -1.12
CA THR A 41 21.71 -15.18 -2.28
C THR A 41 21.81 -13.70 -1.95
N ARG A 42 21.28 -13.28 -0.81
CA ARG A 42 21.10 -11.86 -0.46
C ARG A 42 20.29 -11.09 -1.49
N GLU A 43 19.40 -11.77 -2.20
CA GLU A 43 18.47 -11.20 -3.15
C GLU A 43 17.05 -11.71 -2.91
N SER A 44 16.05 -10.94 -3.31
CA SER A 44 14.63 -11.30 -3.26
C SER A 44 14.08 -11.44 -4.68
N ASP A 45 13.35 -12.53 -4.95
CA ASP A 45 12.61 -12.76 -6.19
C ASP A 45 11.51 -11.69 -6.43
N LYS A 46 11.15 -10.96 -5.40
CA LYS A 46 10.18 -9.85 -5.46
C LYS A 46 10.83 -8.51 -5.79
N LEU A 47 12.17 -8.41 -5.74
CA LEU A 47 12.92 -7.17 -5.96
C LEU A 47 14.27 -7.51 -6.63
N LEU A 48 14.20 -8.00 -7.86
CA LEU A 48 15.36 -8.49 -8.61
C LEU A 48 16.39 -7.38 -8.85
N GLY A 49 17.66 -7.75 -8.81
CA GLY A 49 18.79 -6.85 -9.07
C GLY A 49 19.09 -5.86 -7.93
N CYS A 50 18.50 -6.07 -6.74
CA CYS A 50 18.79 -5.28 -5.56
C CYS A 50 19.32 -6.19 -4.46
N ARG A 51 20.63 -6.08 -4.17
CA ARG A 51 21.27 -6.83 -3.10
C ARG A 51 20.79 -6.33 -1.72
N ILE A 52 20.41 -7.25 -0.85
CA ILE A 52 20.09 -7.00 0.56
C ILE A 52 21.40 -7.01 1.35
N SER A 53 21.68 -5.95 2.12
CA SER A 53 22.87 -5.83 2.95
C SER A 53 23.05 -7.03 3.88
N ASP A 54 24.30 -7.42 4.12
CA ASP A 54 24.62 -8.49 5.05
C ASP A 54 24.27 -8.13 6.50
N SER A 55 24.13 -6.83 6.81
CA SER A 55 23.63 -6.33 8.10
C SER A 55 22.14 -6.58 8.33
N VAL A 56 21.34 -6.88 7.29
CA VAL A 56 19.93 -7.24 7.44
C VAL A 56 19.80 -8.68 7.92
N SER A 57 19.28 -8.87 9.13
CA SER A 57 18.95 -10.19 9.68
C SER A 57 17.60 -10.65 9.17
N VAL A 58 17.54 -11.79 8.46
CA VAL A 58 16.27 -12.34 7.98
C VAL A 58 15.74 -13.35 8.98
N LYS A 59 14.43 -13.28 9.28
CA LYS A 59 13.77 -14.13 10.30
C LYS A 59 12.52 -14.79 9.75
N LEU A 60 12.27 -16.01 10.24
CA LEU A 60 11.05 -16.80 9.92
C LEU A 60 10.06 -16.84 11.09
N ALA A 61 10.57 -16.92 12.34
CA ALA A 61 9.73 -16.92 13.52
C ALA A 61 9.34 -15.48 13.92
N ILE A 62 8.05 -15.20 14.06
CA ILE A 62 7.57 -13.85 14.39
C ILE A 62 7.97 -13.41 15.80
N GLY A 63 8.19 -14.35 16.73
CA GLY A 63 8.69 -14.05 18.08
C GLY A 63 10.09 -13.41 18.11
N GLU A 64 10.87 -13.52 17.01
CA GLU A 64 12.20 -12.91 16.93
C GLU A 64 12.16 -11.41 16.61
N VAL A 65 10.99 -10.87 16.23
CA VAL A 65 10.84 -9.46 15.82
C VAL A 65 10.27 -8.57 16.94
N VAL A 66 9.68 -9.15 18.00
CA VAL A 66 8.95 -8.39 19.04
C VAL A 66 9.82 -7.57 19.98
N ASN A 67 11.16 -7.76 19.93
CA ASN A 67 12.11 -7.03 20.78
C ASN A 67 12.73 -5.80 20.07
N ALA A 68 12.30 -5.48 18.86
CA ALA A 68 12.74 -4.27 18.18
C ALA A 68 12.19 -2.99 18.85
N SER A 69 12.84 -1.88 18.64
CA SER A 69 12.38 -0.57 19.15
C SER A 69 11.23 0.01 18.33
N THR A 70 11.11 -0.40 17.07
CA THR A 70 10.08 0.02 16.12
C THR A 70 9.76 -1.13 15.17
N ILE A 71 8.48 -1.32 14.88
CA ILE A 71 8.00 -2.33 13.93
C ILE A 71 7.37 -1.65 12.72
N ILE A 72 7.83 -1.98 11.51
CA ILE A 72 7.23 -1.58 10.24
C ILE A 72 6.47 -2.77 9.67
N ILE A 73 5.17 -2.63 9.41
CA ILE A 73 4.36 -3.69 8.84
C ILE A 73 4.09 -3.39 7.36
N ALA A 74 4.67 -4.20 6.48
CA ALA A 74 4.57 -4.11 5.01
C ALA A 74 3.98 -5.38 4.39
N VAL A 75 3.10 -6.07 5.12
CA VAL A 75 2.34 -7.23 4.62
C VAL A 75 1.11 -6.77 3.82
N PRO A 76 0.52 -7.62 2.96
CA PRO A 76 -0.78 -7.33 2.36
C PRO A 76 -1.84 -7.02 3.42
N THR A 77 -2.70 -6.02 3.18
CA THR A 77 -3.73 -5.59 4.15
C THR A 77 -4.62 -6.74 4.63
N GLN A 78 -4.94 -7.68 3.75
CA GLN A 78 -5.76 -8.86 4.10
C GLN A 78 -5.06 -9.83 5.07
N SER A 79 -3.76 -9.69 5.29
CA SER A 79 -2.98 -10.50 6.25
C SER A 79 -2.66 -9.73 7.54
N LEU A 80 -3.00 -8.43 7.60
CA LEU A 80 -2.59 -7.55 8.70
C LEU A 80 -3.13 -8.02 10.06
N ARG A 81 -4.43 -8.33 10.14
CA ARG A 81 -5.06 -8.79 11.39
C ARG A 81 -4.36 -10.03 11.97
N GLN A 82 -4.11 -11.01 11.13
CA GLN A 82 -3.43 -12.24 11.53
C GLN A 82 -2.01 -11.94 12.06
N VAL A 83 -1.28 -11.05 11.40
CA VAL A 83 0.07 -10.66 11.84
C VAL A 83 0.01 -9.89 13.16
N CYS A 84 -0.95 -8.99 13.35
CA CYS A 84 -1.16 -8.30 14.63
C CYS A 84 -1.51 -9.27 15.75
N GLN A 85 -2.36 -10.29 15.49
CA GLN A 85 -2.67 -11.31 16.47
C GLN A 85 -1.42 -12.12 16.88
N GLN A 86 -0.61 -12.52 15.90
CA GLN A 86 0.64 -13.23 16.19
C GLN A 86 1.62 -12.38 17.03
N LEU A 87 1.71 -11.07 16.74
CA LEU A 87 2.52 -10.14 17.56
C LEU A 87 1.99 -10.05 19.00
N HIS A 88 0.67 -9.96 19.16
CA HIS A 88 0.01 -9.98 20.47
C HIS A 88 0.35 -11.25 21.25
N ASP A 89 0.18 -12.41 20.62
CA ASP A 89 0.40 -13.73 21.23
C ASP A 89 1.88 -13.97 21.58
N CYS A 90 2.81 -13.34 20.86
CA CYS A 90 4.23 -13.31 21.17
C CYS A 90 4.62 -12.29 22.25
N GLY A 91 3.65 -11.58 22.85
CA GLY A 91 3.90 -10.65 23.93
C GLY A 91 4.56 -9.33 23.50
N LEU A 92 4.13 -8.77 22.34
CA LEU A 92 4.61 -7.46 21.91
C LEU A 92 4.43 -6.41 23.01
N LYS A 93 5.50 -5.69 23.36
CA LYS A 93 5.45 -4.65 24.39
C LYS A 93 4.64 -3.45 23.93
N LYS A 94 3.92 -2.83 24.89
CA LYS A 94 2.98 -1.72 24.65
C LYS A 94 3.64 -0.41 24.19
N ASP A 95 4.91 -0.22 24.50
CA ASP A 95 5.69 0.97 24.17
C ASP A 95 6.31 0.94 22.76
N ILE A 96 6.22 -0.20 22.07
CA ILE A 96 6.74 -0.34 20.72
C ILE A 96 5.79 0.36 19.73
N ALA A 97 6.34 1.27 18.93
CA ALA A 97 5.61 1.94 17.87
C ALA A 97 5.43 1.02 16.64
N ILE A 98 4.23 1.04 16.08
CA ILE A 98 3.90 0.29 14.86
C ILE A 98 3.73 1.27 13.70
N ILE A 99 4.55 1.12 12.68
CA ILE A 99 4.46 1.87 11.42
C ILE A 99 3.78 1.00 10.37
N LEU A 100 2.66 1.45 9.84
CA LEU A 100 1.90 0.76 8.82
C LEU A 100 2.31 1.26 7.43
N ALA A 101 2.88 0.37 6.63
CA ALA A 101 3.26 0.59 5.24
C ALA A 101 2.39 -0.22 4.25
N CYS A 102 1.37 -0.91 4.75
CA CYS A 102 0.35 -1.60 3.95
C CYS A 102 -0.70 -0.60 3.41
N LYS A 103 -1.26 -0.91 2.24
CA LYS A 103 -2.14 -0.01 1.47
C LYS A 103 -3.40 -0.75 1.05
N GLY A 104 -4.53 -0.53 1.73
CA GLY A 104 -5.79 -1.20 1.39
C GLY A 104 -6.84 -1.09 2.49
N ILE A 105 -7.95 -1.80 2.30
CA ILE A 105 -9.08 -1.90 3.23
C ILE A 105 -9.34 -3.39 3.47
N GLU A 106 -9.51 -3.81 4.71
CA GLU A 106 -9.81 -5.20 5.05
C GLU A 106 -11.18 -5.61 4.51
N ARG A 107 -11.28 -6.74 3.80
CA ARG A 107 -12.55 -7.18 3.17
C ARG A 107 -13.62 -7.57 4.17
N SER A 108 -13.25 -8.29 5.21
CA SER A 108 -14.22 -8.85 6.17
C SER A 108 -14.88 -7.80 7.07
N THR A 109 -14.19 -6.71 7.38
CA THR A 109 -14.65 -5.70 8.36
C THR A 109 -14.80 -4.30 7.78
N LEU A 110 -14.27 -4.06 6.58
CA LEU A 110 -14.18 -2.76 5.91
C LEU A 110 -13.34 -1.74 6.72
N LYS A 111 -12.43 -2.23 7.56
CA LYS A 111 -11.55 -1.40 8.38
C LYS A 111 -10.28 -0.98 7.64
N LEU A 112 -9.81 0.22 7.96
CA LEU A 112 -8.49 0.70 7.58
C LEU A 112 -7.41 0.01 8.44
N PRO A 113 -6.17 -0.07 7.98
CA PRO A 113 -5.07 -0.72 8.70
C PRO A 113 -4.90 -0.25 10.15
N SER A 114 -5.00 1.06 10.43
CA SER A 114 -4.90 1.57 11.80
C SER A 114 -6.07 1.13 12.68
N GLU A 115 -7.27 1.00 12.12
CA GLU A 115 -8.45 0.52 12.85
C GLU A 115 -8.28 -0.95 13.26
N ILE A 116 -7.61 -1.76 12.41
CA ILE A 116 -7.29 -3.17 12.71
C ILE A 116 -6.26 -3.25 13.84
N VAL A 117 -5.19 -2.45 13.76
CA VAL A 117 -4.15 -2.45 14.81
C VAL A 117 -4.73 -1.98 16.13
N ASN A 118 -5.51 -0.91 16.16
CA ASN A 118 -6.14 -0.41 17.38
C ASN A 118 -7.10 -1.42 18.03
N GLU A 119 -7.70 -2.31 17.23
CA GLU A 119 -8.55 -3.38 17.75
C GLU A 119 -7.75 -4.53 18.38
N VAL A 120 -6.64 -4.94 17.73
CA VAL A 120 -5.87 -6.13 18.13
C VAL A 120 -4.74 -5.78 19.10
N LEU A 121 -4.14 -4.60 18.93
CA LEU A 121 -3.00 -4.10 19.69
C LEU A 121 -3.30 -2.69 20.27
N PRO A 122 -4.34 -2.53 21.12
CA PRO A 122 -4.89 -1.21 21.49
C PRO A 122 -3.92 -0.34 22.27
N ASN A 123 -2.86 -0.90 22.81
CA ASN A 123 -1.89 -0.16 23.62
C ASN A 123 -0.65 0.31 22.82
N ASN A 124 -0.52 -0.09 21.55
CA ASN A 124 0.60 0.31 20.71
C ASN A 124 0.25 1.55 19.90
N GLN A 125 1.15 2.52 19.88
CA GLN A 125 0.97 3.72 19.07
C GLN A 125 1.23 3.42 17.60
N VAL A 126 0.37 3.97 16.72
CA VAL A 126 0.36 3.71 15.29
C VAL A 126 0.80 4.94 14.51
N ALA A 127 1.65 4.73 13.53
CA ALA A 127 1.97 5.69 12.48
C ALA A 127 1.74 5.06 11.10
N ILE A 128 1.47 5.90 10.09
CA ILE A 128 1.28 5.47 8.70
C ILE A 128 2.45 5.98 7.86
N PHE A 129 2.99 5.12 7.02
CA PHE A 129 4.10 5.46 6.12
C PHE A 129 3.66 5.27 4.68
N SER A 130 3.37 6.36 3.98
CA SER A 130 2.84 6.34 2.61
C SER A 130 3.33 7.50 1.77
N GLY A 131 3.39 7.29 0.44
CA GLY A 131 3.82 8.29 -0.53
C GLY A 131 4.28 7.63 -1.83
N PRO A 132 4.70 8.43 -2.83
CA PRO A 132 5.21 7.94 -4.11
C PRO A 132 6.53 7.20 -3.92
N SER A 133 6.51 5.88 -4.10
CA SER A 133 7.65 5.02 -3.74
C SER A 133 7.58 3.67 -4.47
N PHE A 134 8.09 3.62 -5.70
CA PHE A 134 8.36 2.32 -6.32
C PHE A 134 9.48 1.60 -5.59
N ALA A 135 9.24 0.37 -5.18
CA ALA A 135 10.18 -0.42 -4.39
C ALA A 135 11.57 -0.50 -5.04
N ILE A 136 11.62 -0.68 -6.36
CA ILE A 136 12.89 -0.77 -7.11
C ILE A 136 13.69 0.54 -7.05
N GLU A 137 13.02 1.70 -7.08
CA GLU A 137 13.67 3.00 -7.02
C GLU A 137 14.19 3.29 -5.61
N VAL A 138 13.39 2.97 -4.59
CA VAL A 138 13.80 3.08 -3.19
C VAL A 138 15.01 2.20 -2.90
N ALA A 139 15.01 0.94 -3.35
CA ALA A 139 16.13 0.03 -3.18
C ALA A 139 17.41 0.47 -3.93
N LYS A 140 17.25 1.19 -5.04
CA LYS A 140 18.35 1.84 -5.79
C LYS A 140 18.76 3.18 -5.22
N LYS A 141 18.20 3.58 -4.07
CA LYS A 141 18.49 4.85 -3.37
C LYS A 141 18.22 6.10 -4.24
N LEU A 142 17.27 6.03 -5.18
CA LEU A 142 16.83 7.20 -5.93
C LEU A 142 16.03 8.14 -5.02
N PRO A 143 16.00 9.45 -5.30
CA PRO A 143 15.26 10.42 -4.48
C PRO A 143 13.76 10.12 -4.47
N TYR A 144 13.14 10.16 -3.30
CA TYR A 144 11.70 9.99 -3.14
C TYR A 144 11.18 10.77 -1.93
N SER A 145 9.86 10.88 -1.82
CA SER A 145 9.22 11.55 -0.68
C SER A 145 8.12 10.69 -0.08
N MET A 146 8.00 10.74 1.26
CA MET A 146 6.98 10.00 2.00
C MET A 146 6.34 10.89 3.05
N VAL A 147 5.13 10.54 3.45
CA VAL A 147 4.45 11.09 4.63
C VAL A 147 4.52 10.06 5.75
N LEU A 148 4.94 10.52 6.92
CA LEU A 148 4.74 9.82 8.18
C LEU A 148 3.57 10.50 8.91
N ALA A 149 2.41 9.81 8.95
CA ALA A 149 1.25 10.32 9.65
C ALA A 149 1.13 9.66 11.03
N CYS A 150 1.11 10.49 12.09
CA CYS A 150 1.02 10.04 13.47
C CYS A 150 0.29 11.09 14.31
N GLN A 151 -0.70 10.68 15.15
CA GLN A 151 -1.43 11.61 16.00
C GLN A 151 -0.54 12.23 17.08
N ASN A 152 0.39 11.45 17.64
CA ASN A 152 1.35 11.92 18.63
C ASN A 152 2.54 12.59 17.93
N SER A 153 2.64 13.91 18.03
CA SER A 153 3.69 14.68 17.35
C SER A 153 5.10 14.36 17.87
N ALA A 154 5.26 14.07 19.16
CA ALA A 154 6.56 13.72 19.73
C ALA A 154 7.04 12.35 19.17
N LEU A 155 6.15 11.36 19.12
CA LEU A 155 6.45 10.08 18.47
C LEU A 155 6.73 10.28 16.98
N GLY A 156 5.92 11.08 16.28
CA GLY A 156 6.13 11.36 14.85
C GLY A 156 7.50 11.95 14.56
N SER A 157 7.95 12.93 15.35
CA SER A 157 9.29 13.52 15.23
C SER A 157 10.40 12.51 15.47
N LYS A 158 10.24 11.65 16.49
CA LYS A 158 11.17 10.55 16.77
C LYS A 158 11.27 9.60 15.58
N LEU A 159 10.12 9.12 15.07
CA LEU A 159 10.08 8.17 13.96
C LEU A 159 10.64 8.78 12.65
N ILE A 160 10.41 10.07 12.39
CA ILE A 160 11.03 10.78 11.26
C ILE A 160 12.56 10.74 11.39
N SER A 161 13.10 11.09 12.56
CA SER A 161 14.54 11.03 12.81
C SER A 161 15.13 9.63 12.60
N GLU A 162 14.37 8.59 12.98
CA GLU A 162 14.77 7.18 12.82
C GLU A 162 14.78 6.73 11.35
N LEU A 163 13.79 7.19 10.57
CA LEU A 163 13.61 6.78 9.17
C LEU A 163 14.36 7.67 8.17
N GLN A 164 14.92 8.80 8.61
CA GLN A 164 15.57 9.78 7.72
C GLN A 164 16.82 9.22 7.06
N GLN A 165 16.83 9.22 5.72
CA GLN A 165 17.98 8.92 4.87
C GLN A 165 18.29 10.13 3.97
N GLU A 166 19.41 10.12 3.27
CA GLU A 166 19.82 11.23 2.39
C GLU A 166 18.89 11.39 1.18
N ASN A 167 18.38 10.29 0.68
CA ASN A 167 17.54 10.23 -0.53
C ASN A 167 16.04 10.29 -0.27
N ILE A 168 15.59 10.41 1.00
CA ILE A 168 14.17 10.53 1.34
C ILE A 168 13.84 11.90 1.93
N LYS A 169 12.78 12.51 1.42
CA LYS A 169 12.15 13.68 2.06
C LYS A 169 10.91 13.23 2.83
N LEU A 170 10.96 13.32 4.16
CA LEU A 170 9.85 12.95 5.03
C LEU A 170 9.01 14.17 5.39
N TYR A 171 7.70 14.04 5.23
CA TYR A 171 6.71 15.03 5.67
C TYR A 171 5.94 14.46 6.87
N PHE A 172 5.78 15.28 7.90
CA PHE A 172 4.92 14.93 9.02
C PHE A 172 3.46 15.30 8.74
N SER A 173 2.55 14.44 9.17
CA SER A 173 1.10 14.71 9.19
C SER A 173 0.48 14.16 10.47
N ARG A 174 -0.63 14.78 10.93
CA ARG A 174 -1.46 14.22 12.00
C ARG A 174 -2.65 13.43 11.45
N ASP A 175 -2.83 13.44 10.15
CA ASP A 175 -3.97 12.86 9.46
C ASP A 175 -3.72 11.39 9.09
N ILE A 176 -3.91 10.52 10.06
CA ILE A 176 -3.78 9.07 9.88
C ILE A 176 -4.84 8.53 8.91
N ILE A 177 -6.07 9.02 8.98
CA ILE A 177 -7.19 8.45 8.21
C ILE A 177 -7.10 8.84 6.74
N GLY A 178 -6.93 10.14 6.44
CA GLY A 178 -6.83 10.61 5.06
C GLY A 178 -5.67 9.96 4.31
N VAL A 179 -4.49 9.86 4.92
CA VAL A 179 -3.32 9.20 4.31
C VAL A 179 -3.60 7.74 3.96
N GLN A 180 -4.31 6.99 4.81
CA GLN A 180 -4.67 5.58 4.52
C GLN A 180 -5.71 5.45 3.41
N ILE A 181 -6.72 6.32 3.38
CA ILE A 181 -7.75 6.32 2.32
C ILE A 181 -7.08 6.57 0.97
N CYS A 182 -6.23 7.59 0.88
CA CYS A 182 -5.47 7.88 -0.33
C CYS A 182 -4.64 6.67 -0.79
N ALA A 183 -3.88 6.09 0.15
CA ALA A 183 -3.03 4.93 -0.13
C ALA A 183 -3.81 3.69 -0.60
N ALA A 184 -5.01 3.47 -0.07
CA ALA A 184 -5.86 2.35 -0.43
C ALA A 184 -6.47 2.52 -1.84
N LEU A 185 -7.14 3.66 -2.08
CA LEU A 185 -7.93 3.87 -3.27
C LEU A 185 -7.09 4.08 -4.54
N LYS A 186 -5.89 4.67 -4.45
CA LYS A 186 -5.02 4.86 -5.63
C LYS A 186 -4.79 3.59 -6.44
N ASN A 187 -4.76 2.43 -5.77
CA ASN A 187 -4.52 1.14 -6.41
C ASN A 187 -5.72 0.69 -7.25
N VAL A 188 -6.94 1.04 -6.85
CA VAL A 188 -8.17 0.81 -7.61
C VAL A 188 -8.20 1.72 -8.84
N PHE A 189 -7.90 3.01 -8.64
CA PHE A 189 -7.86 3.99 -9.74
C PHE A 189 -6.77 3.66 -10.77
N ALA A 190 -5.65 3.11 -10.33
CA ALA A 190 -4.61 2.66 -11.25
C ALA A 190 -5.07 1.52 -12.16
N ILE A 191 -5.95 0.63 -11.69
CA ILE A 191 -6.59 -0.39 -12.55
C ILE A 191 -7.43 0.29 -13.63
N ALA A 192 -8.30 1.23 -13.24
CA ALA A 192 -9.12 2.00 -14.18
C ALA A 192 -8.26 2.75 -15.23
N CYS A 193 -7.19 3.42 -14.77
CA CYS A 193 -6.24 4.10 -15.68
C CYS A 193 -5.56 3.13 -16.64
N GLY A 194 -5.22 1.92 -16.19
CA GLY A 194 -4.65 0.88 -17.04
C GLY A 194 -5.59 0.45 -18.16
N ILE A 195 -6.88 0.31 -17.87
CA ILE A 195 -7.93 0.00 -18.86
C ILE A 195 -8.02 1.10 -19.93
N ILE A 196 -8.13 2.37 -19.49
CA ILE A 196 -8.17 3.53 -20.39
C ILE A 196 -6.93 3.60 -21.30
N LEU A 197 -5.75 3.35 -20.70
CA LEU A 197 -4.48 3.37 -21.43
C LEU A 197 -4.42 2.26 -22.50
N SER A 198 -4.89 1.05 -22.19
CA SER A 198 -4.88 -0.10 -23.11
C SER A 198 -5.73 0.13 -24.37
N LYS A 199 -6.84 0.85 -24.21
CA LYS A 199 -7.78 1.20 -25.30
C LYS A 199 -7.39 2.48 -26.04
N LYS A 200 -6.24 3.09 -25.70
CA LYS A 200 -5.69 4.29 -26.37
C LYS A 200 -6.68 5.46 -26.44
N LEU A 201 -7.46 5.67 -25.36
CA LEU A 201 -8.48 6.72 -25.30
C LEU A 201 -7.91 8.15 -25.17
N GLY A 202 -6.59 8.26 -25.13
CA GLY A 202 -5.86 9.52 -25.13
C GLY A 202 -5.59 10.11 -23.74
N CYS A 203 -4.75 11.14 -23.72
CA CYS A 203 -4.29 11.78 -22.50
C CYS A 203 -5.41 12.56 -21.79
N ASN A 204 -6.38 13.08 -22.53
CA ASN A 204 -7.51 13.85 -21.94
C ASN A 204 -8.39 12.95 -21.06
N ALA A 205 -8.78 11.78 -21.56
CA ALA A 205 -9.57 10.81 -20.79
C ALA A 205 -8.79 10.32 -19.54
N HIS A 206 -7.51 10.05 -19.70
CA HIS A 206 -6.65 9.65 -18.59
C HIS A 206 -6.51 10.74 -17.51
N ALA A 207 -6.34 12.01 -17.91
CA ALA A 207 -6.25 13.14 -16.99
C ALA A 207 -7.58 13.39 -16.27
N ALA A 208 -8.70 13.31 -16.99
CA ALA A 208 -10.05 13.44 -16.40
C ALA A 208 -10.30 12.35 -15.36
N LEU A 209 -10.00 11.08 -15.68
CA LEU A 209 -10.14 9.95 -14.75
C LEU A 209 -9.27 10.15 -13.49
N THR A 210 -8.01 10.56 -13.66
CA THR A 210 -7.11 10.82 -12.53
C THR A 210 -7.64 11.95 -11.64
N THR A 211 -8.20 13.00 -12.23
CA THR A 211 -8.82 14.11 -11.48
C THR A 211 -10.08 13.65 -10.72
N ASN A 212 -10.95 12.89 -11.38
CA ASN A 212 -12.17 12.35 -10.75
C ASN A 212 -11.83 11.36 -9.62
N SER A 213 -10.70 10.65 -9.71
CA SER A 213 -10.22 9.78 -8.65
C SER A 213 -10.00 10.53 -7.33
N ILE A 214 -9.50 11.78 -7.38
CA ILE A 214 -9.34 12.61 -6.17
C ILE A 214 -10.69 12.97 -5.56
N ASN A 215 -11.73 13.17 -6.37
CA ASN A 215 -13.08 13.45 -5.88
C ASN A 215 -13.66 12.26 -5.11
N GLU A 216 -13.40 11.01 -5.56
CA GLU A 216 -13.82 9.82 -4.82
C GLU A 216 -13.01 9.62 -3.52
N VAL A 217 -11.70 9.89 -3.54
CA VAL A 217 -10.90 9.94 -2.31
C VAL A 217 -11.52 10.93 -1.32
N LYS A 218 -11.82 12.15 -1.78
CA LYS A 218 -12.43 13.20 -0.94
C LYS A 218 -13.79 12.76 -0.40
N ALA A 219 -14.63 12.11 -1.22
CA ALA A 219 -15.95 11.63 -0.80
C ALA A 219 -15.84 10.61 0.34
N LEU A 220 -14.99 9.59 0.19
CA LEU A 220 -14.78 8.60 1.25
C LEU A 220 -14.15 9.22 2.51
N TYR A 221 -13.21 10.13 2.31
CA TYR A 221 -12.55 10.83 3.42
C TYR A 221 -13.56 11.64 4.24
N LEU A 222 -14.39 12.47 3.59
CA LEU A 222 -15.45 13.23 4.23
C LEU A 222 -16.44 12.31 4.96
N ALA A 223 -16.86 11.22 4.35
CA ALA A 223 -17.80 10.28 4.96
C ALA A 223 -17.26 9.59 6.21
N LYS A 224 -15.92 9.36 6.28
CA LYS A 224 -15.30 8.73 7.43
C LYS A 224 -14.92 9.70 8.55
N THR A 225 -14.64 10.97 8.26
CA THR A 225 -14.04 11.90 9.23
C THR A 225 -14.86 13.18 9.44
N GLY A 226 -15.87 13.44 8.62
CA GLY A 226 -16.61 14.70 8.62
C GLY A 226 -15.87 15.88 7.99
N ASN A 227 -14.55 15.77 7.75
CA ASN A 227 -13.71 16.82 7.15
C ASN A 227 -12.60 16.20 6.31
N ALA A 228 -12.22 16.84 5.20
CA ALA A 228 -11.11 16.42 4.36
C ALA A 228 -10.00 17.49 4.37
N ASN A 229 -8.83 17.11 4.86
CA ASN A 229 -7.67 18.00 4.91
C ASN A 229 -7.10 18.18 3.50
N ILE A 230 -7.07 19.40 3.01
CA ILE A 230 -6.58 19.75 1.67
C ILE A 230 -5.08 19.44 1.51
N ASP A 231 -4.27 19.66 2.55
CA ASP A 231 -2.84 19.37 2.52
C ASP A 231 -2.56 17.86 2.37
N THR A 232 -3.42 17.02 2.96
CA THR A 232 -3.37 15.57 2.74
C THR A 232 -3.72 15.21 1.30
N LEU A 233 -4.79 15.78 0.76
CA LEU A 233 -5.27 15.51 -0.61
C LEU A 233 -4.25 15.95 -1.67
N LEU A 234 -3.64 17.11 -1.51
CA LEU A 234 -2.64 17.66 -2.45
C LEU A 234 -1.21 17.22 -2.14
N GLY A 235 -1.00 16.52 -1.02
CA GLY A 235 0.30 16.09 -0.55
C GLY A 235 0.85 14.84 -1.24
N PRO A 236 2.10 14.45 -0.88
CA PRO A 236 2.78 13.30 -1.49
C PRO A 236 2.02 11.99 -1.29
N ALA A 237 1.37 11.77 -0.15
CA ALA A 237 0.67 10.52 0.15
C ALA A 237 -0.64 10.33 -0.62
N CYS A 238 -1.20 11.39 -1.22
CA CYS A 238 -2.41 11.33 -2.04
C CYS A 238 -2.09 11.69 -3.50
N LEU A 239 -2.08 12.97 -3.86
CA LEU A 239 -1.87 13.41 -5.24
C LEU A 239 -0.55 12.85 -5.82
N GLY A 240 0.55 12.94 -5.08
CA GLY A 240 1.84 12.44 -5.56
C GLY A 240 1.85 10.93 -5.84
N ASP A 241 1.34 10.14 -4.88
CA ASP A 241 1.28 8.67 -5.02
C ASP A 241 0.23 8.22 -6.06
N LEU A 242 -0.88 8.98 -6.21
CA LEU A 242 -1.88 8.76 -7.24
C LEU A 242 -1.30 9.00 -8.64
N VAL A 243 -0.69 10.16 -8.88
CA VAL A 243 -0.07 10.49 -10.18
C VAL A 243 0.95 9.44 -10.55
N MET A 244 1.91 9.13 -9.66
CA MET A 244 2.93 8.11 -9.91
C MET A 244 2.31 6.75 -10.25
N THR A 245 1.29 6.32 -9.51
CA THR A 245 0.70 4.99 -9.63
C THR A 245 -0.17 4.86 -10.88
N CYS A 246 -0.86 5.94 -11.27
CA CYS A 246 -1.78 5.96 -12.42
C CYS A 246 -1.11 6.27 -13.75
N THR A 247 0.15 6.70 -13.79
CA THR A 247 0.82 7.08 -15.05
C THR A 247 1.98 6.16 -15.45
N SER A 248 2.40 5.25 -14.56
CA SER A 248 3.57 4.38 -14.81
C SER A 248 3.19 2.91 -14.92
N LEU A 249 3.66 2.23 -15.97
CA LEU A 249 3.56 0.78 -16.12
C LEU A 249 4.39 0.00 -15.06
N ASN A 250 5.27 0.66 -14.31
CA ASN A 250 5.89 0.07 -13.12
C ASN A 250 4.86 -0.18 -11.99
N SER A 251 3.69 0.47 -12.05
CA SER A 251 2.57 0.19 -11.16
C SER A 251 1.94 -1.16 -11.52
N ARG A 252 1.99 -2.11 -10.59
CA ARG A 252 1.36 -3.44 -10.76
C ARG A 252 -0.13 -3.35 -11.01
N ASN A 253 -0.80 -2.39 -10.37
CA ASN A 253 -2.24 -2.19 -10.53
C ASN A 253 -2.57 -1.60 -11.89
N LEU A 254 -1.80 -0.62 -12.39
CA LEU A 254 -1.98 -0.09 -13.73
C LEU A 254 -1.70 -1.16 -14.78
N SER A 255 -0.60 -1.90 -14.65
CA SER A 255 -0.25 -2.99 -15.57
C SER A 255 -1.31 -4.11 -15.55
N PHE A 256 -1.93 -4.40 -14.40
CA PHE A 256 -3.04 -5.33 -14.30
C PHE A 256 -4.26 -4.83 -15.08
N GLY A 257 -4.67 -3.58 -14.86
CA GLY A 257 -5.76 -2.95 -15.63
C GLY A 257 -5.46 -2.89 -17.14
N PHE A 258 -4.21 -2.59 -17.50
CA PHE A 258 -3.78 -2.60 -18.90
C PHE A 258 -3.91 -3.97 -19.56
N LYS A 259 -3.53 -5.04 -18.86
CA LYS A 259 -3.71 -6.41 -19.37
C LYS A 259 -5.18 -6.75 -19.55
N ILE A 260 -6.03 -6.45 -18.55
CA ILE A 260 -7.49 -6.64 -18.66
C ILE A 260 -8.04 -5.88 -19.86
N GLY A 261 -7.78 -4.58 -19.95
CA GLY A 261 -8.29 -3.77 -21.06
C GLY A 261 -7.76 -4.18 -22.44
N SER A 262 -6.59 -4.85 -22.52
CA SER A 262 -6.04 -5.40 -23.77
C SER A 262 -6.62 -6.76 -24.14
N SER A 263 -7.35 -7.40 -23.24
CA SER A 263 -7.99 -8.70 -23.47
C SER A 263 -9.33 -8.55 -24.19
N ASN A 264 -9.87 -9.68 -24.68
CA ASN A 264 -11.25 -9.77 -25.17
C ASN A 264 -12.22 -9.87 -23.96
N ASP A 265 -13.51 -9.66 -24.15
CA ASP A 265 -14.53 -9.70 -23.08
C ASP A 265 -14.67 -11.04 -22.37
N SER A 266 -14.09 -12.11 -22.91
CA SER A 266 -14.03 -13.45 -22.28
C SER A 266 -12.77 -13.67 -21.42
N PHE A 267 -12.15 -12.61 -20.88
CA PHE A 267 -10.95 -12.72 -20.05
C PHE A 267 -11.26 -13.37 -18.68
N ASP A 268 -10.28 -14.12 -18.17
CA ASP A 268 -10.33 -14.66 -16.81
C ASP A 268 -9.45 -13.80 -15.88
N VAL A 269 -10.11 -13.09 -14.97
CA VAL A 269 -9.44 -12.26 -13.96
C VAL A 269 -8.45 -13.07 -13.12
N GLN A 270 -8.82 -14.32 -12.75
CA GLN A 270 -7.97 -15.17 -11.91
C GLN A 270 -6.73 -15.64 -12.68
N GLN A 271 -6.87 -15.92 -13.96
CA GLN A 271 -5.73 -16.25 -14.82
C GLN A 271 -4.76 -15.06 -14.88
N ILE A 272 -5.24 -13.84 -15.17
CA ILE A 272 -4.40 -12.64 -15.26
C ILE A 272 -3.71 -12.34 -13.91
N LEU A 273 -4.40 -12.56 -12.79
CA LEU A 273 -3.82 -12.42 -11.45
C LEU A 273 -2.71 -13.45 -11.19
N SER A 274 -2.91 -14.71 -11.62
CA SER A 274 -1.96 -15.81 -11.40
C SER A 274 -0.68 -15.65 -12.22
N GLU A 275 -0.75 -15.03 -13.40
CA GLU A 275 0.40 -14.67 -14.22
C GLU A 275 1.28 -13.59 -13.56
N GLY A 276 0.67 -12.78 -12.69
CA GLY A 276 1.38 -11.79 -11.88
C GLY A 276 2.16 -12.46 -10.75
N LYS A 277 3.50 -12.34 -10.75
CA LYS A 277 4.37 -12.90 -9.69
C LYS A 277 4.19 -12.24 -8.31
N SER A 278 3.25 -11.29 -8.15
CA SER A 278 3.08 -10.49 -6.94
C SER A 278 1.63 -10.06 -6.70
N VAL A 279 1.27 -9.83 -5.44
CA VAL A 279 -0.07 -9.39 -5.02
C VAL A 279 -0.45 -8.06 -5.66
N THR A 280 -1.64 -8.01 -6.26
CA THR A 280 -2.28 -6.80 -6.78
C THR A 280 -3.28 -6.31 -5.74
N GLU A 281 -2.86 -5.36 -4.90
CA GLU A 281 -3.67 -4.86 -3.77
C GLU A 281 -4.98 -4.21 -4.23
N GLY A 282 -4.96 -3.57 -5.41
CA GLY A 282 -6.15 -2.93 -6.01
C GLY A 282 -7.28 -3.91 -6.25
N PHE A 283 -6.98 -5.18 -6.58
CA PHE A 283 -8.01 -6.21 -6.73
C PHE A 283 -8.84 -6.37 -5.45
N SER A 284 -8.20 -6.69 -4.33
CA SER A 284 -8.91 -6.84 -3.06
C SER A 284 -9.54 -5.53 -2.57
N THR A 285 -8.88 -4.40 -2.82
CA THR A 285 -9.36 -3.09 -2.38
C THR A 285 -10.58 -2.63 -3.17
N ALA A 286 -10.73 -2.99 -4.45
CA ALA A 286 -11.90 -2.64 -5.25
C ALA A 286 -13.19 -3.15 -4.57
N GLN A 287 -13.23 -4.41 -4.15
CA GLN A 287 -14.37 -4.97 -3.42
C GLN A 287 -14.61 -4.27 -2.09
N SER A 288 -13.54 -4.04 -1.30
CA SER A 288 -13.69 -3.40 0.00
C SER A 288 -14.12 -1.94 -0.11
N ALA A 289 -13.61 -1.21 -1.11
CA ALA A 289 -13.98 0.18 -1.37
C ALA A 289 -15.44 0.31 -1.80
N PHE A 290 -15.90 -0.56 -2.71
CA PHE A 290 -17.30 -0.62 -3.13
C PHE A 290 -18.22 -0.90 -1.94
N ASN A 291 -17.95 -1.96 -1.18
CA ASN A 291 -18.77 -2.33 -0.01
C ASN A 291 -18.76 -1.23 1.08
N LEU A 292 -17.63 -0.52 1.24
CA LEU A 292 -17.55 0.59 2.18
C LEU A 292 -18.35 1.80 1.69
N ALA A 293 -18.32 2.10 0.39
CA ALA A 293 -19.12 3.16 -0.21
C ALA A 293 -20.62 2.90 -0.04
N GLU A 294 -21.08 1.66 -0.30
CA GLU A 294 -22.47 1.24 -0.08
C GLU A 294 -22.88 1.41 1.40
N LYS A 295 -22.03 0.92 2.32
CA LYS A 295 -22.26 1.06 3.77
C LYS A 295 -22.40 2.51 4.22
N LEU A 296 -21.59 3.40 3.64
CA LEU A 296 -21.58 4.83 3.95
C LEU A 296 -22.57 5.65 3.10
N LYS A 297 -23.25 5.00 2.15
CA LYS A 297 -24.21 5.63 1.22
C LYS A 297 -23.59 6.78 0.43
N ILE A 298 -22.39 6.61 -0.07
CA ILE A 298 -21.67 7.56 -0.93
C ILE A 298 -21.48 7.00 -2.32
N LYS A 299 -21.42 7.88 -3.33
CA LYS A 299 -21.16 7.50 -4.71
C LYS A 299 -19.67 7.51 -4.99
N MET A 300 -19.17 6.39 -5.51
CA MET A 300 -17.78 6.20 -5.96
C MET A 300 -17.77 5.48 -7.31
N PRO A 301 -18.19 6.16 -8.40
CA PRO A 301 -18.44 5.52 -9.70
C PRO A 301 -17.22 4.83 -10.31
N ILE A 302 -16.00 5.35 -10.11
CA ILE A 302 -14.77 4.69 -10.61
C ILE A 302 -14.51 3.40 -9.84
N CYS A 303 -14.60 3.44 -8.50
CA CYS A 303 -14.46 2.23 -7.68
C CYS A 303 -15.54 1.20 -8.00
N GLU A 304 -16.79 1.63 -8.23
CA GLU A 304 -17.90 0.76 -8.62
C GLU A 304 -17.65 0.11 -9.98
N ALA A 305 -17.25 0.90 -11.01
CA ALA A 305 -16.94 0.37 -12.33
C ALA A 305 -15.83 -0.70 -12.29
N VAL A 306 -14.74 -0.44 -11.55
CA VAL A 306 -13.65 -1.40 -11.37
C VAL A 306 -14.15 -2.64 -10.61
N TYR A 307 -14.93 -2.50 -9.55
CA TYR A 307 -15.50 -3.61 -8.81
C TYR A 307 -16.36 -4.50 -9.71
N ARG A 308 -17.30 -3.92 -10.46
CA ARG A 308 -18.21 -4.66 -11.35
C ARG A 308 -17.46 -5.43 -12.42
N LEU A 309 -16.45 -4.82 -13.02
CA LEU A 309 -15.57 -5.50 -13.98
C LEU A 309 -14.88 -6.72 -13.35
N LEU A 310 -14.32 -6.58 -12.16
CA LEU A 310 -13.49 -7.60 -11.53
C LEU A 310 -14.27 -8.74 -10.87
N TYR A 311 -15.51 -8.49 -10.43
CA TYR A 311 -16.29 -9.40 -9.59
C TYR A 311 -17.67 -9.77 -10.15
N GLU A 312 -18.24 -8.94 -11.05
CA GLU A 312 -19.58 -9.16 -11.63
C GLU A 312 -19.54 -9.42 -13.14
N SER A 313 -18.35 -9.56 -13.71
CA SER A 313 -18.15 -9.89 -15.13
C SER A 313 -18.83 -8.91 -16.11
N VAL A 314 -18.93 -7.63 -15.71
CA VAL A 314 -19.37 -6.56 -16.63
C VAL A 314 -18.35 -6.43 -17.77
N SER A 315 -18.82 -6.12 -18.99
CA SER A 315 -17.94 -6.00 -20.15
C SER A 315 -16.91 -4.86 -20.00
N ILE A 316 -15.79 -4.99 -20.72
CA ILE A 316 -14.78 -3.92 -20.76
C ILE A 316 -15.37 -2.64 -21.36
N GLU A 317 -16.24 -2.76 -22.36
CA GLU A 317 -16.87 -1.63 -23.04
C GLU A 317 -17.83 -0.87 -22.11
N ASP A 318 -18.69 -1.57 -21.36
CA ASP A 318 -19.57 -0.95 -20.36
C ASP A 318 -18.77 -0.29 -19.25
N THR A 319 -17.68 -0.93 -18.82
CA THR A 319 -16.76 -0.37 -17.82
C THR A 319 -16.15 0.95 -18.31
N ILE A 320 -15.66 0.99 -19.55
CA ILE A 320 -15.10 2.20 -20.15
C ILE A 320 -16.17 3.30 -20.22
N SER A 321 -17.38 2.97 -20.65
CA SER A 321 -18.49 3.92 -20.71
C SER A 321 -18.77 4.53 -19.33
N ALA A 322 -18.72 3.72 -18.26
CA ALA A 322 -18.88 4.21 -16.89
C ALA A 322 -17.70 5.05 -16.39
N LEU A 323 -16.48 4.82 -16.89
CA LEU A 323 -15.29 5.57 -16.48
C LEU A 323 -15.12 6.93 -17.17
N VAL A 324 -15.70 7.11 -18.38
CA VAL A 324 -15.49 8.32 -19.19
C VAL A 324 -16.71 9.26 -19.24
N ASN A 325 -17.89 8.79 -18.83
CA ASN A 325 -19.13 9.57 -18.70
C ASN A 325 -19.34 10.00 -17.24
#